data_18fe17ae6fbb2cadfeac937789548a19
#
_entry.id   18fe17ae6fbb2cadfeac937789548a19
#
_cell.length_a   1.000
_cell.length_b   1.000
_cell.length_c   1.000
_cell.angle_alpha   90.00
_cell.angle_beta   90.00
_cell.angle_gamma   90.00
#
_symmetry.space_group_name_H-M   'P 1'
#
loop_
_entity.id
_entity.type
_entity.pdbx_description
1 polymer ?
#
loop_
_entity_poly.entity_id
_entity_poly.type
_entity_poly.pdbx_seq_one_letter_code
_entity_poly.pdbx_strand_id
1 'polypeptide(L)'
;MGMAHSTAWTQYLLFQENVAGLQPAHLVLMGTVSEITITLCEVPTGMVADTVSRRLSFVIGLLILGLGFLIQGLFPVFGVVVACSVLWGLGETFISGAREAWIADEIPHSPTPERHAGDVFAQGNTARLLGMFVGIWMSAGFGLQGLQTPIIASGVIFLVLAGAALLLLPERGFHRASERERASWKQFVDTGRNGFRIARGSAALGAIMLMVFFTGIASEGFDRLFANHLNDNLGFPVNLPPVVWMAILASIPTLVAAWATVYIRRARVVYDTRRTVRVLTWMHMGVMASVLLFALAPNFAIGVVGLMMGRVLRRIDTPLIQSWTNQHATSEVRATILSFQSQAHGFGEILGGPISATIAAVVGVRAALTSAGVLVLPTVLTLLRARRLESGEPAVEAA
;
A
#
# COMPACT_ATOMS: atom_id res chain seq x y z
N MET A 1 -0.62 -13.94 -7.84
CA MET A 1 -0.98 -12.94 -6.81
C MET A 1 -1.49 -11.63 -7.41
N GLY A 2 -0.74 -10.85 -8.20
CA GLY A 2 -1.23 -9.57 -8.71
C GLY A 2 -2.61 -9.65 -9.37
N MET A 3 -2.87 -10.67 -10.16
CA MET A 3 -4.17 -10.93 -10.77
C MET A 3 -5.26 -11.16 -9.71
N ALA A 4 -5.03 -12.05 -8.74
CA ALA A 4 -6.01 -12.34 -7.68
C ALA A 4 -6.37 -11.07 -6.88
N HIS A 5 -5.36 -10.33 -6.41
CA HIS A 5 -5.57 -9.07 -5.71
C HIS A 5 -6.42 -8.09 -6.52
N SER A 6 -6.04 -7.79 -7.76
CA SER A 6 -6.77 -6.81 -8.56
C SER A 6 -8.16 -7.25 -8.95
N THR A 7 -8.40 -8.57 -9.04
CA THR A 7 -9.75 -9.11 -9.29
C THR A 7 -10.71 -8.74 -8.15
N ALA A 8 -10.29 -8.80 -6.89
CA ALA A 8 -11.11 -8.33 -5.77
C ALA A 8 -11.08 -6.79 -5.64
N TRP A 9 -9.89 -6.22 -5.47
CA TRP A 9 -9.71 -4.83 -5.03
C TRP A 9 -10.29 -3.78 -5.98
N THR A 10 -10.42 -4.08 -7.29
CA THR A 10 -10.99 -3.13 -8.24
C THR A 10 -12.45 -2.80 -7.92
N GLN A 11 -13.24 -3.77 -7.45
CA GLN A 11 -14.66 -3.58 -7.11
C GLN A 11 -14.92 -3.63 -5.59
N TYR A 12 -13.88 -3.82 -4.77
CA TYR A 12 -14.02 -4.15 -3.36
C TYR A 12 -14.82 -3.12 -2.56
N LEU A 13 -14.54 -1.83 -2.74
CA LEU A 13 -15.25 -0.77 -2.04
C LEU A 13 -16.71 -0.66 -2.49
N LEU A 14 -16.99 -0.79 -3.80
CA LEU A 14 -18.37 -0.82 -4.30
C LEU A 14 -19.13 -2.05 -3.77
N PHE A 15 -18.47 -3.21 -3.66
CA PHE A 15 -19.04 -4.39 -3.06
C PHE A 15 -19.38 -4.17 -1.58
N GLN A 16 -18.45 -3.64 -0.80
CA GLN A 16 -18.66 -3.37 0.62
C GLN A 16 -19.82 -2.39 0.85
N GLU A 17 -19.91 -1.36 0.03
CA GLU A 17 -20.94 -0.34 0.12
C GLU A 17 -22.31 -0.86 -0.36
N ASN A 18 -22.38 -1.34 -1.61
CA ASN A 18 -23.66 -1.61 -2.27
C ASN A 18 -24.22 -3.02 -1.97
N VAL A 19 -23.38 -3.97 -1.56
CA VAL A 19 -23.81 -5.36 -1.30
C VAL A 19 -23.76 -5.68 0.19
N ALA A 20 -22.68 -5.35 0.88
CA ALA A 20 -22.57 -5.58 2.31
C ALA A 20 -23.19 -4.44 3.17
N GLY A 21 -23.64 -3.34 2.55
CA GLY A 21 -24.33 -2.24 3.20
C GLY A 21 -23.48 -1.43 4.18
N LEU A 22 -22.17 -1.38 3.96
CA LEU A 22 -21.26 -0.64 4.83
C LEU A 22 -21.38 0.86 4.58
N GLN A 23 -21.53 1.61 5.66
CA GLN A 23 -21.47 3.07 5.62
C GLN A 23 -20.02 3.57 5.40
N PRO A 24 -19.82 4.80 4.90
CA PRO A 24 -18.49 5.35 4.65
C PRO A 24 -17.51 5.23 5.84
N ALA A 25 -17.98 5.51 7.04
CA ALA A 25 -17.17 5.34 8.26
C ALA A 25 -16.70 3.89 8.47
N HIS A 26 -17.57 2.91 8.17
CA HIS A 26 -17.22 1.49 8.28
C HIS A 26 -16.12 1.11 7.26
N LEU A 27 -16.18 1.64 6.01
CA LEU A 27 -15.16 1.39 5.00
C LEU A 27 -13.76 1.80 5.48
N VAL A 28 -13.67 2.96 6.13
CA VAL A 28 -12.40 3.44 6.69
C VAL A 28 -11.96 2.59 7.88
N LEU A 29 -12.88 2.25 8.79
CA LEU A 29 -12.56 1.41 9.96
C LEU A 29 -12.10 0.00 9.58
N MET A 30 -12.58 -0.57 8.45
CA MET A 30 -12.08 -1.86 7.95
C MET A 30 -10.58 -1.78 7.60
N GLY A 31 -10.12 -0.67 7.05
CA GLY A 31 -8.70 -0.41 6.85
C GLY A 31 -7.92 -0.39 8.16
N THR A 32 -8.40 0.39 9.14
CA THR A 32 -7.78 0.45 10.47
C THR A 32 -7.69 -0.93 11.15
N VAL A 33 -8.75 -1.74 11.06
CA VAL A 33 -8.75 -3.12 11.58
C VAL A 33 -7.68 -3.97 10.90
N SER A 34 -7.54 -3.85 9.58
CA SER A 34 -6.51 -4.56 8.82
C SER A 34 -5.11 -4.15 9.23
N GLU A 35 -4.84 -2.83 9.35
CA GLU A 35 -3.52 -2.30 9.73
C GLU A 35 -3.12 -2.66 11.17
N ILE A 36 -4.08 -2.62 12.11
CA ILE A 36 -3.85 -3.12 13.48
C ILE A 36 -3.49 -4.61 13.45
N THR A 37 -4.21 -5.40 12.65
CA THR A 37 -3.94 -6.84 12.53
C THR A 37 -2.57 -7.09 11.94
N ILE A 38 -2.17 -6.36 10.88
CA ILE A 38 -0.84 -6.43 10.28
C ILE A 38 0.21 -6.15 11.35
N THR A 39 0.09 -5.02 12.05
CA THR A 39 1.05 -4.61 13.09
C THR A 39 1.19 -5.66 14.20
N LEU A 40 0.08 -6.25 14.65
CA LEU A 40 0.09 -7.25 15.71
C LEU A 40 0.56 -8.63 15.24
N CYS A 41 0.34 -8.99 13.98
CA CYS A 41 0.64 -10.32 13.46
C CYS A 41 2.00 -10.41 12.76
N GLU A 42 2.64 -9.28 12.40
CA GLU A 42 3.93 -9.26 11.68
C GLU A 42 5.02 -10.08 12.41
N VAL A 43 5.15 -9.91 13.71
CA VAL A 43 6.15 -10.66 14.51
C VAL A 43 5.82 -12.15 14.61
N PRO A 44 4.61 -12.59 15.03
CA PRO A 44 4.28 -14.01 15.09
C PRO A 44 4.41 -14.75 13.75
N THR A 45 3.95 -14.13 12.66
CA THR A 45 4.00 -14.74 11.32
C THR A 45 5.43 -14.78 10.77
N GLY A 46 6.23 -13.73 11.03
CA GLY A 46 7.65 -13.71 10.72
C GLY A 46 8.40 -14.85 11.44
N MET A 47 8.11 -15.09 12.72
CA MET A 47 8.69 -16.24 13.43
C MET A 47 8.35 -17.57 12.76
N VAL A 48 7.12 -17.76 12.27
CA VAL A 48 6.75 -18.99 11.55
C VAL A 48 7.57 -19.13 10.27
N ALA A 49 7.69 -18.07 9.49
CA ALA A 49 8.48 -18.06 8.26
C ALA A 49 9.96 -18.39 8.51
N ASP A 50 10.55 -17.85 9.58
CA ASP A 50 11.97 -18.00 9.89
C ASP A 50 12.31 -19.34 10.59
N THR A 51 11.35 -19.97 11.28
CA THR A 51 11.63 -21.17 12.10
C THR A 51 11.02 -22.45 11.57
N VAL A 52 9.95 -22.37 10.79
CA VAL A 52 9.24 -23.55 10.29
C VAL A 52 9.47 -23.75 8.79
N SER A 53 9.01 -22.81 7.96
CA SER A 53 9.13 -22.90 6.50
C SER A 53 8.64 -21.59 5.87
N ARG A 54 9.43 -20.99 4.98
CA ARG A 54 9.02 -19.80 4.22
C ARG A 54 7.95 -20.12 3.18
N ARG A 55 8.08 -21.26 2.51
CA ARG A 55 7.06 -21.77 1.58
C ARG A 55 5.73 -22.01 2.28
N LEU A 56 5.73 -22.70 3.43
CA LEU A 56 4.51 -22.99 4.17
C LEU A 56 3.85 -21.71 4.68
N SER A 57 4.61 -20.75 5.20
CA SER A 57 4.11 -19.42 5.58
C SER A 57 3.40 -18.75 4.41
N PHE A 58 4.05 -18.69 3.25
CA PHE A 58 3.46 -18.13 2.03
C PHE A 58 2.15 -18.84 1.62
N VAL A 59 2.12 -20.18 1.67
CA VAL A 59 0.92 -20.98 1.34
C VAL A 59 -0.21 -20.70 2.34
N ILE A 60 0.08 -20.66 3.64
CA ILE A 60 -0.90 -20.32 4.70
C ILE A 60 -1.50 -18.93 4.43
N GLY A 61 -0.69 -17.94 4.10
CA GLY A 61 -1.17 -16.60 3.77
C GLY A 61 -2.11 -16.60 2.57
N LEU A 62 -1.77 -17.34 1.50
CA LEU A 62 -2.63 -17.48 0.32
C LEU A 62 -3.97 -18.17 0.66
N LEU A 63 -3.96 -19.20 1.52
CA LEU A 63 -5.17 -19.88 1.98
C LEU A 63 -6.07 -18.93 2.79
N ILE A 64 -5.49 -18.19 3.73
CA ILE A 64 -6.22 -17.22 4.56
C ILE A 64 -6.88 -16.15 3.69
N LEU A 65 -6.14 -15.56 2.74
CA LEU A 65 -6.68 -14.58 1.80
C LEU A 65 -7.79 -15.19 0.93
N GLY A 66 -7.55 -16.40 0.40
CA GLY A 66 -8.52 -17.10 -0.43
C GLY A 66 -9.84 -17.36 0.31
N LEU A 67 -9.75 -17.91 1.53
CA LEU A 67 -10.92 -18.16 2.37
C LEU A 67 -11.60 -16.84 2.78
N GLY A 68 -10.85 -15.80 3.15
CA GLY A 68 -11.40 -14.50 3.51
C GLY A 68 -12.23 -13.89 2.38
N PHE A 69 -11.68 -13.83 1.15
CA PHE A 69 -12.44 -13.32 0.00
C PHE A 69 -13.63 -14.21 -0.37
N LEU A 70 -13.49 -15.53 -0.29
CA LEU A 70 -14.59 -16.45 -0.60
C LEU A 70 -15.73 -16.29 0.41
N ILE A 71 -15.42 -16.29 1.71
CA ILE A 71 -16.43 -16.19 2.78
C ILE A 71 -17.19 -14.87 2.69
N GLN A 72 -16.47 -13.73 2.55
CA GLN A 72 -17.18 -12.46 2.48
C GLN A 72 -17.97 -12.27 1.17
N GLY A 73 -17.52 -12.86 0.06
CA GLY A 73 -18.26 -12.84 -1.18
C GLY A 73 -19.57 -13.66 -1.11
N LEU A 74 -19.58 -14.77 -0.36
CA LEU A 74 -20.74 -15.61 -0.15
C LEU A 74 -21.68 -15.08 0.94
N PHE A 75 -21.13 -14.44 1.98
CA PHE A 75 -21.87 -13.95 3.14
C PHE A 75 -21.56 -12.46 3.40
N PRO A 76 -22.07 -11.54 2.55
CA PRO A 76 -21.74 -10.12 2.60
C PRO A 76 -22.48 -9.39 3.72
N VAL A 77 -22.23 -9.76 4.97
CA VAL A 77 -22.79 -9.09 6.16
C VAL A 77 -21.69 -8.42 6.98
N PHE A 78 -22.03 -7.34 7.67
CA PHE A 78 -21.07 -6.48 8.39
C PHE A 78 -20.07 -7.28 9.26
N GLY A 79 -20.55 -8.19 10.10
CA GLY A 79 -19.68 -8.97 10.99
C GLY A 79 -18.71 -9.88 10.25
N VAL A 80 -19.13 -10.44 9.09
CA VAL A 80 -18.26 -11.25 8.23
C VAL A 80 -17.20 -10.38 7.57
N VAL A 81 -17.56 -9.18 7.08
CA VAL A 81 -16.59 -8.25 6.47
C VAL A 81 -15.54 -7.81 7.49
N VAL A 82 -15.94 -7.52 8.75
CA VAL A 82 -14.99 -7.22 9.84
C VAL A 82 -14.03 -8.39 10.08
N ALA A 83 -14.55 -9.61 10.23
CA ALA A 83 -13.74 -10.81 10.42
C ALA A 83 -12.78 -11.06 9.22
N CYS A 84 -13.26 -10.84 8.00
CA CYS A 84 -12.44 -10.97 6.79
C CYS A 84 -11.39 -9.87 6.67
N SER A 85 -11.60 -8.68 7.24
CA SER A 85 -10.57 -7.64 7.33
C SER A 85 -9.41 -8.06 8.24
N VAL A 86 -9.72 -8.77 9.34
CA VAL A 86 -8.69 -9.40 10.19
C VAL A 86 -7.97 -10.51 9.43
N LEU A 87 -8.71 -11.40 8.75
CA LEU A 87 -8.10 -12.47 7.93
C LEU A 87 -7.21 -11.89 6.83
N TRP A 88 -7.63 -10.78 6.21
CA TRP A 88 -6.82 -10.12 5.20
C TRP A 88 -5.48 -9.63 5.77
N GLY A 89 -5.50 -8.90 6.89
CA GLY A 89 -4.29 -8.44 7.56
C GLY A 89 -3.37 -9.61 7.96
N LEU A 90 -3.94 -10.67 8.53
CA LEU A 90 -3.19 -11.87 8.90
C LEU A 90 -2.58 -12.57 7.68
N GLY A 91 -3.34 -12.74 6.60
CA GLY A 91 -2.86 -13.35 5.36
C GLY A 91 -1.71 -12.58 4.72
N GLU A 92 -1.80 -11.24 4.68
CA GLU A 92 -0.74 -10.37 4.16
C GLU A 92 0.55 -10.50 4.98
N THR A 93 0.49 -10.59 6.31
CA THR A 93 1.69 -10.73 7.13
C THR A 93 2.39 -12.09 6.92
N PHE A 94 1.64 -13.16 6.69
CA PHE A 94 2.22 -14.45 6.31
C PHE A 94 2.91 -14.42 4.95
N ILE A 95 2.46 -13.58 4.03
CA ILE A 95 2.98 -13.49 2.66
C ILE A 95 4.17 -12.54 2.55
N SER A 96 4.09 -11.35 3.15
CA SER A 96 5.00 -10.23 2.88
C SER A 96 6.47 -10.58 3.16
N GLY A 97 6.81 -11.03 4.35
CA GLY A 97 8.18 -11.42 4.71
C GLY A 97 8.62 -12.74 4.05
N ALA A 98 7.74 -13.74 4.05
CA ALA A 98 8.07 -15.08 3.58
C ALA A 98 8.39 -15.16 2.10
N ARG A 99 7.65 -14.42 1.25
CA ARG A 99 7.83 -14.45 -0.22
C ARG A 99 9.19 -13.97 -0.66
N GLU A 100 9.61 -12.81 -0.17
CA GLU A 100 10.87 -12.20 -0.60
C GLU A 100 12.08 -12.98 -0.07
N ALA A 101 11.98 -13.44 1.15
CA ALA A 101 12.99 -14.28 1.76
C ALA A 101 13.10 -15.64 1.05
N TRP A 102 11.96 -16.27 0.72
CA TRP A 102 11.96 -17.53 -0.06
C TRP A 102 12.64 -17.34 -1.43
N ILE A 103 12.32 -16.26 -2.16
CA ILE A 103 12.97 -15.96 -3.45
C ILE A 103 14.49 -15.84 -3.26
N ALA A 104 14.93 -15.08 -2.26
CA ALA A 104 16.36 -14.88 -2.01
C ALA A 104 17.10 -16.19 -1.70
N ASP A 105 16.48 -17.09 -0.93
CA ASP A 105 17.07 -18.38 -0.57
C ASP A 105 17.14 -19.36 -1.74
N GLU A 106 16.16 -19.34 -2.64
CA GLU A 106 16.09 -20.29 -3.76
C GLU A 106 16.95 -19.90 -4.97
N ILE A 107 17.34 -18.61 -5.11
CA ILE A 107 18.18 -18.15 -6.23
C ILE A 107 19.48 -18.97 -6.35
N PRO A 108 20.27 -19.22 -5.28
CA PRO A 108 21.50 -20.00 -5.36
C PRO A 108 21.28 -21.47 -5.76
N HIS A 109 20.06 -21.99 -5.52
CA HIS A 109 19.67 -23.37 -5.80
C HIS A 109 18.92 -23.54 -7.12
N SER A 110 18.78 -22.44 -7.88
CA SER A 110 18.09 -22.43 -9.17
C SER A 110 18.96 -23.06 -10.28
N PRO A 111 18.37 -23.51 -11.40
CA PRO A 111 19.13 -23.96 -12.58
C PRO A 111 20.05 -22.88 -13.17
N THR A 112 19.87 -21.63 -12.80
CA THR A 112 20.66 -20.48 -13.26
C THR A 112 21.09 -19.62 -12.06
N PRO A 113 21.99 -20.13 -11.18
CA PRO A 113 22.40 -19.44 -9.95
C PRO A 113 23.18 -18.13 -10.22
N GLU A 114 23.69 -17.96 -11.45
CA GLU A 114 24.41 -16.74 -11.87
C GLU A 114 23.49 -15.53 -12.07
N ARG A 115 22.16 -15.71 -12.05
CA ARG A 115 21.23 -14.60 -12.16
C ARG A 115 21.33 -13.69 -10.94
N HIS A 116 21.50 -12.39 -11.18
CA HIS A 116 21.46 -11.41 -10.12
C HIS A 116 20.06 -11.37 -9.50
N ALA A 117 19.98 -11.34 -8.16
CA ALA A 117 18.71 -11.25 -7.42
C ALA A 117 17.83 -10.08 -7.93
N GLY A 118 18.47 -8.95 -8.29
CA GLY A 118 17.79 -7.80 -8.87
C GLY A 118 16.99 -8.12 -10.14
N ASP A 119 17.51 -8.99 -11.01
CA ASP A 119 16.83 -9.37 -12.25
C ASP A 119 15.63 -10.27 -11.98
N VAL A 120 15.75 -11.19 -11.02
CA VAL A 120 14.65 -12.08 -10.61
C VAL A 120 13.52 -11.25 -10.00
N PHE A 121 13.82 -10.31 -9.09
CA PHE A 121 12.83 -9.41 -8.52
C PHE A 121 12.19 -8.49 -9.56
N ALA A 122 12.97 -7.99 -10.55
CA ALA A 122 12.43 -7.16 -11.62
C ALA A 122 11.47 -7.94 -12.53
N GLN A 123 11.80 -9.18 -12.89
CA GLN A 123 10.92 -10.08 -13.65
C GLN A 123 9.65 -10.42 -12.86
N GLY A 124 9.78 -10.75 -11.58
CA GLY A 124 8.65 -11.00 -10.67
C GLY A 124 7.72 -9.79 -10.57
N ASN A 125 8.27 -8.58 -10.45
CA ASN A 125 7.48 -7.35 -10.42
C ASN A 125 6.76 -7.10 -11.77
N THR A 126 7.42 -7.36 -12.90
CA THR A 126 6.78 -7.24 -14.22
C THR A 126 5.62 -8.22 -14.37
N ALA A 127 5.81 -9.48 -14.00
CA ALA A 127 4.75 -10.49 -14.00
C ALA A 127 3.59 -10.10 -13.05
N ARG A 128 3.89 -9.52 -11.89
CA ARG A 128 2.89 -8.99 -10.95
C ARG A 128 2.07 -7.86 -11.58
N LEU A 129 2.70 -6.90 -12.24
CA LEU A 129 2.02 -5.77 -12.89
C LEU A 129 1.13 -6.22 -14.05
N LEU A 130 1.61 -7.16 -14.89
CA LEU A 130 0.80 -7.76 -15.95
C LEU A 130 -0.39 -8.51 -15.37
N GLY A 131 -0.16 -9.31 -14.33
CA GLY A 131 -1.24 -9.99 -13.61
C GLY A 131 -2.25 -9.02 -13.00
N MET A 132 -1.80 -7.90 -12.41
CA MET A 132 -2.70 -6.86 -11.91
C MET A 132 -3.58 -6.29 -13.02
N PHE A 133 -3.00 -5.97 -14.18
CA PHE A 133 -3.76 -5.45 -15.31
C PHE A 133 -4.84 -6.44 -15.79
N VAL A 134 -4.47 -7.71 -15.93
CA VAL A 134 -5.45 -8.78 -16.26
C VAL A 134 -6.53 -8.87 -15.18
N GLY A 135 -6.17 -8.85 -13.90
CA GLY A 135 -7.11 -8.93 -12.77
C GLY A 135 -8.09 -7.76 -12.73
N ILE A 136 -7.66 -6.54 -13.07
CA ILE A 136 -8.52 -5.36 -13.16
C ILE A 136 -9.66 -5.59 -14.17
N TRP A 137 -9.35 -6.10 -15.36
CA TRP A 137 -10.36 -6.34 -16.39
C TRP A 137 -11.20 -7.59 -16.14
N MET A 138 -10.62 -8.63 -15.52
CA MET A 138 -11.39 -9.76 -15.01
C MET A 138 -12.41 -9.28 -13.95
N SER A 139 -12.01 -8.37 -13.07
CA SER A 139 -12.90 -7.78 -12.07
C SER A 139 -14.09 -7.06 -12.70
N ALA A 140 -13.87 -6.30 -13.78
CA ALA A 140 -14.97 -5.67 -14.52
C ALA A 140 -15.88 -6.72 -15.16
N GLY A 141 -15.32 -7.72 -15.85
CA GLY A 141 -16.08 -8.76 -16.52
C GLY A 141 -16.96 -9.57 -15.55
N PHE A 142 -16.41 -9.99 -14.41
CA PHE A 142 -17.17 -10.65 -13.35
C PHE A 142 -18.18 -9.69 -12.69
N GLY A 143 -17.79 -8.44 -12.47
CA GLY A 143 -18.61 -7.42 -11.84
C GLY A 143 -19.89 -7.08 -12.64
N LEU A 144 -19.90 -7.30 -13.96
CA LEU A 144 -21.11 -7.18 -14.78
C LEU A 144 -22.20 -8.21 -14.40
N GLN A 145 -21.81 -9.34 -13.79
CA GLN A 145 -22.74 -10.37 -13.31
C GLN A 145 -23.20 -10.10 -11.86
N GLY A 146 -22.52 -9.21 -11.14
CA GLY A 146 -22.77 -8.81 -9.76
C GLY A 146 -21.48 -8.54 -9.01
N LEU A 147 -21.51 -7.58 -8.08
CA LEU A 147 -20.32 -7.14 -7.33
C LEU A 147 -19.72 -8.22 -6.41
N GLN A 148 -20.47 -9.27 -6.07
CA GLN A 148 -19.97 -10.43 -5.30
C GLN A 148 -19.05 -11.33 -6.15
N THR A 149 -19.30 -11.44 -7.45
CA THR A 149 -18.64 -12.38 -8.34
C THR A 149 -17.12 -12.16 -8.42
N PRO A 150 -16.58 -10.93 -8.59
CA PRO A 150 -15.13 -10.71 -8.58
C PRO A 150 -14.48 -11.03 -7.22
N ILE A 151 -15.20 -10.85 -6.11
CA ILE A 151 -14.70 -11.17 -4.78
C ILE A 151 -14.57 -12.69 -4.61
N ILE A 152 -15.61 -13.44 -4.98
CA ILE A 152 -15.61 -14.92 -4.97
C ILE A 152 -14.54 -15.46 -5.92
N ALA A 153 -14.46 -14.92 -7.15
CA ALA A 153 -13.46 -15.33 -8.13
C ALA A 153 -12.03 -15.12 -7.62
N SER A 154 -11.77 -13.98 -6.98
CA SER A 154 -10.47 -13.72 -6.33
C SER A 154 -10.16 -14.75 -5.25
N GLY A 155 -11.14 -15.08 -4.40
CA GLY A 155 -10.99 -16.11 -3.38
C GLY A 155 -10.58 -17.46 -3.97
N VAL A 156 -11.29 -17.90 -5.04
CA VAL A 156 -10.95 -19.13 -5.76
C VAL A 156 -9.55 -19.08 -6.36
N ILE A 157 -9.18 -17.96 -7.00
CA ILE A 157 -7.84 -17.80 -7.58
C ILE A 157 -6.75 -17.90 -6.51
N PHE A 158 -6.93 -17.31 -5.32
CA PHE A 158 -5.98 -17.43 -4.21
C PHE A 158 -5.87 -18.86 -3.71
N LEU A 159 -6.97 -19.61 -3.58
CA LEU A 159 -6.94 -21.02 -3.19
C LEU A 159 -6.22 -21.90 -4.22
N VAL A 160 -6.46 -21.66 -5.52
CA VAL A 160 -5.72 -22.34 -6.60
C VAL A 160 -4.23 -22.01 -6.54
N LEU A 161 -3.88 -20.74 -6.30
CA LEU A 161 -2.48 -20.33 -6.13
C LEU A 161 -1.84 -20.97 -4.89
N ALA A 162 -2.57 -21.13 -3.79
CA ALA A 162 -2.08 -21.83 -2.60
C ALA A 162 -1.78 -23.30 -2.90
N GLY A 163 -2.69 -24.00 -3.59
CA GLY A 163 -2.46 -25.37 -4.05
C GLY A 163 -1.26 -25.49 -5.00
N ALA A 164 -1.17 -24.59 -5.98
CA ALA A 164 -0.04 -24.55 -6.90
C ALA A 164 1.29 -24.25 -6.17
N ALA A 165 1.30 -23.31 -5.23
CA ALA A 165 2.48 -23.00 -4.43
C ALA A 165 2.92 -24.19 -3.58
N LEU A 166 1.96 -24.89 -2.96
CA LEU A 166 2.25 -26.09 -2.17
C LEU A 166 2.86 -27.22 -3.01
N LEU A 167 2.44 -27.38 -4.26
CA LEU A 167 2.87 -28.47 -5.12
C LEU A 167 4.13 -28.15 -5.92
N LEU A 168 4.30 -26.89 -6.36
CA LEU A 168 5.30 -26.53 -7.36
C LEU A 168 6.50 -25.76 -6.79
N LEU A 169 6.34 -25.05 -5.64
CA LEU A 169 7.46 -24.27 -5.11
C LEU A 169 8.46 -25.20 -4.37
N PRO A 170 9.74 -25.19 -4.77
CA PRO A 170 10.77 -25.89 -3.99
C PRO A 170 11.08 -25.14 -2.69
N GLU A 171 11.70 -25.82 -1.74
CA GLU A 171 12.26 -25.21 -0.54
C GLU A 171 13.61 -25.86 -0.22
N ARG A 172 14.59 -25.60 -1.09
CA ARG A 172 15.93 -26.19 -1.03
C ARG A 172 16.91 -25.30 -0.25
N GLY A 173 16.70 -23.99 -0.32
CA GLY A 173 17.55 -22.97 0.28
C GLY A 173 17.14 -22.57 1.70
N PHE A 174 16.09 -23.17 2.28
CA PHE A 174 15.63 -22.79 3.62
C PHE A 174 16.63 -23.20 4.69
N HIS A 175 17.07 -22.21 5.47
CA HIS A 175 17.86 -22.41 6.67
C HIS A 175 17.11 -21.82 7.87
N ARG A 176 16.88 -22.65 8.88
CA ARG A 176 16.18 -22.20 10.08
C ARG A 176 16.99 -21.11 10.78
N ALA A 177 16.38 -19.97 11.01
CA ALA A 177 17.02 -18.86 11.68
C ALA A 177 17.48 -19.23 13.10
N SER A 178 18.66 -18.77 13.47
CA SER A 178 19.17 -18.88 14.84
C SER A 178 18.30 -18.07 15.82
N GLU A 179 18.41 -18.31 17.12
CA GLU A 179 17.61 -17.57 18.12
C GLU A 179 17.79 -16.06 18.06
N ARG A 180 18.96 -15.59 17.62
CA ARG A 180 19.27 -14.16 17.50
C ARG A 180 18.67 -13.51 16.26
N GLU A 181 18.39 -14.30 15.22
CA GLU A 181 17.87 -13.84 13.93
C GLU A 181 16.34 -13.92 13.82
N ARG A 182 15.68 -14.61 14.76
CA ARG A 182 14.22 -14.79 14.74
C ARG A 182 13.51 -13.46 14.98
N ALA A 183 12.45 -13.22 14.22
CA ALA A 183 11.53 -12.12 14.48
C ALA A 183 11.06 -12.17 15.95
N SER A 184 11.07 -11.05 16.64
CA SER A 184 10.62 -10.96 18.03
C SER A 184 10.04 -9.59 18.33
N TRP A 185 9.11 -9.53 19.28
CA TRP A 185 8.56 -8.26 19.75
C TRP A 185 9.63 -7.31 20.30
N LYS A 186 10.67 -7.86 20.93
CA LYS A 186 11.81 -7.08 21.38
C LYS A 186 12.52 -6.44 20.21
N GLN A 187 12.83 -7.19 19.15
CA GLN A 187 13.44 -6.64 17.93
C GLN A 187 12.54 -5.59 17.26
N PHE A 188 11.24 -5.83 17.20
CA PHE A 188 10.29 -4.86 16.65
C PHE A 188 10.33 -3.53 17.39
N VAL A 189 10.26 -3.58 18.74
CA VAL A 189 10.35 -2.38 19.59
C VAL A 189 11.73 -1.74 19.52
N ASP A 190 12.80 -2.55 19.54
CA ASP A 190 14.18 -2.06 19.45
C ASP A 190 14.45 -1.41 18.08
N THR A 191 13.90 -1.96 17.00
CA THR A 191 13.95 -1.35 15.65
C THR A 191 13.26 0.01 15.65
N GLY A 192 12.06 0.10 16.22
CA GLY A 192 11.35 1.37 16.38
C GLY A 192 12.14 2.40 17.21
N ARG A 193 12.64 1.97 18.38
CA ARG A 193 13.44 2.84 19.27
C ARG A 193 14.74 3.30 18.60
N ASN A 194 15.47 2.40 17.96
CA ASN A 194 16.71 2.70 17.27
C ASN A 194 16.47 3.57 16.04
N GLY A 195 15.44 3.23 15.23
CA GLY A 195 15.02 4.04 14.10
C GLY A 195 14.65 5.46 14.50
N PHE A 196 13.88 5.64 15.59
CA PHE A 196 13.55 6.95 16.15
C PHE A 196 14.80 7.71 16.61
N ARG A 197 15.74 7.05 17.29
CA ARG A 197 17.02 7.67 17.73
C ARG A 197 17.84 8.14 16.56
N ILE A 198 18.00 7.32 15.53
CA ILE A 198 18.73 7.63 14.30
C ILE A 198 18.05 8.79 13.56
N ALA A 199 16.73 8.72 13.39
CA ALA A 199 15.95 9.77 12.74
C ALA A 199 16.06 11.12 13.46
N ARG A 200 16.04 11.11 14.80
CA ARG A 200 16.22 12.32 15.61
C ARG A 200 17.64 12.90 15.51
N GLY A 201 18.64 12.07 15.24
CA GLY A 201 20.03 12.50 15.05
C GLY A 201 20.33 13.07 13.66
N SER A 202 19.40 12.94 12.68
CA SER A 202 19.56 13.43 11.32
C SER A 202 18.32 14.20 10.87
N ALA A 203 18.49 15.47 10.54
CA ALA A 203 17.38 16.32 10.08
C ALA A 203 16.68 15.74 8.83
N ALA A 204 17.45 15.17 7.91
CA ALA A 204 16.89 14.54 6.69
C ALA A 204 16.08 13.28 7.03
N LEU A 205 16.63 12.36 7.83
CA LEU A 205 15.92 11.15 8.23
C LEU A 205 14.69 11.46 9.09
N GLY A 206 14.77 12.45 9.98
CA GLY A 206 13.62 12.94 10.74
C GLY A 206 12.51 13.51 9.84
N ALA A 207 12.89 14.29 8.82
CA ALA A 207 11.97 14.81 7.83
C ALA A 207 11.28 13.67 7.04
N ILE A 208 12.04 12.64 6.62
CA ILE A 208 11.51 11.47 5.94
C ILE A 208 10.48 10.75 6.82
N MET A 209 10.78 10.53 8.11
CA MET A 209 9.87 9.84 9.03
C MET A 209 8.57 10.61 9.25
N LEU A 210 8.65 11.92 9.47
CA LEU A 210 7.48 12.78 9.61
C LEU A 210 6.63 12.79 8.33
N MET A 211 7.28 12.91 7.17
CA MET A 211 6.63 12.87 5.88
C MET A 211 5.86 11.55 5.70
N VAL A 212 6.50 10.40 5.93
CA VAL A 212 5.90 9.06 5.76
C VAL A 212 4.74 8.86 6.74
N PHE A 213 4.89 9.29 7.99
CA PHE A 213 3.84 9.20 9.01
C PHE A 213 2.60 10.02 8.63
N PHE A 214 2.76 11.28 8.24
CA PHE A 214 1.62 12.11 7.83
C PHE A 214 1.02 11.67 6.49
N THR A 215 1.82 11.09 5.61
CA THR A 215 1.29 10.44 4.39
C THR A 215 0.40 9.25 4.76
N GLY A 216 0.77 8.44 5.74
CA GLY A 216 -0.07 7.36 6.27
C GLY A 216 -1.40 7.89 6.82
N ILE A 217 -1.38 8.95 7.66
CA ILE A 217 -2.60 9.56 8.18
C ILE A 217 -3.53 10.02 7.05
N ALA A 218 -2.98 10.69 6.03
CA ALA A 218 -3.76 11.25 4.93
C ALA A 218 -4.29 10.19 3.96
N SER A 219 -3.58 9.05 3.82
CA SER A 219 -3.90 8.02 2.81
C SER A 219 -5.20 7.29 3.11
N GLU A 220 -5.47 6.96 4.36
CA GLU A 220 -6.56 6.04 4.74
C GLU A 220 -7.93 6.59 4.33
N GLY A 221 -8.20 7.88 4.60
CA GLY A 221 -9.45 8.51 4.18
C GLY A 221 -9.62 8.53 2.66
N PHE A 222 -8.56 8.87 1.93
CA PHE A 222 -8.62 8.92 0.47
C PHE A 222 -8.81 7.53 -0.15
N ASP A 223 -8.05 6.53 0.31
CA ASP A 223 -8.04 5.20 -0.28
C ASP A 223 -9.30 4.38 0.02
N ARG A 224 -10.03 4.73 1.08
CA ARG A 224 -11.28 4.05 1.46
C ARG A 224 -12.55 4.75 0.99
N LEU A 225 -12.51 6.08 0.81
CA LEU A 225 -13.71 6.87 0.51
C LEU A 225 -13.84 7.30 -0.95
N PHE A 226 -12.81 7.10 -1.80
CA PHE A 226 -12.86 7.57 -3.19
C PHE A 226 -13.98 6.93 -3.99
N ALA A 227 -14.27 5.63 -3.78
CA ALA A 227 -15.30 4.92 -4.52
C ALA A 227 -16.70 5.39 -4.13
N ASN A 228 -16.94 5.59 -2.82
CA ASN A 228 -18.17 6.16 -2.31
C ASN A 228 -18.39 7.58 -2.83
N HIS A 229 -17.34 8.42 -2.83
CA HIS A 229 -17.44 9.78 -3.37
C HIS A 229 -17.78 9.79 -4.86
N LEU A 230 -17.20 8.87 -5.66
CA LEU A 230 -17.56 8.71 -7.06
C LEU A 230 -19.01 8.24 -7.23
N ASN A 231 -19.46 7.29 -6.41
CA ASN A 231 -20.78 6.69 -6.49
C ASN A 231 -21.88 7.65 -6.07
N ASP A 232 -21.77 8.22 -4.86
CA ASP A 232 -22.87 8.94 -4.20
C ASP A 232 -22.82 10.45 -4.44
N ASN A 233 -21.63 11.05 -4.54
CA ASN A 233 -21.51 12.50 -4.62
C ASN A 233 -21.30 13.04 -6.04
N LEU A 234 -20.61 12.28 -6.91
CA LEU A 234 -20.31 12.72 -8.27
C LEU A 234 -21.18 12.02 -9.32
N GLY A 235 -21.61 10.77 -9.03
CA GLY A 235 -22.35 9.91 -9.95
C GLY A 235 -21.51 9.42 -11.11
N PHE A 236 -21.58 8.13 -11.42
CA PHE A 236 -20.95 7.60 -12.64
C PHE A 236 -21.75 8.01 -13.88
N PRO A 237 -21.07 8.39 -15.00
CA PRO A 237 -21.76 8.65 -16.25
C PRO A 237 -22.52 7.39 -16.72
N VAL A 238 -23.75 7.59 -17.22
CA VAL A 238 -24.67 6.50 -17.61
C VAL A 238 -24.24 5.71 -18.86
N ASN A 239 -23.21 6.16 -19.57
CA ASN A 239 -22.73 5.51 -20.79
C ASN A 239 -21.97 4.19 -20.55
N LEU A 240 -21.47 3.96 -19.33
CA LEU A 240 -20.79 2.71 -18.94
C LEU A 240 -21.20 2.31 -17.52
N PRO A 241 -21.28 1.00 -17.23
CA PRO A 241 -21.51 0.51 -15.89
C PRO A 241 -20.42 0.96 -14.91
N PRO A 242 -20.74 1.23 -13.61
CA PRO A 242 -19.77 1.63 -12.59
C PRO A 242 -18.55 0.68 -12.50
N VAL A 243 -18.77 -0.63 -12.67
CA VAL A 243 -17.69 -1.65 -12.63
C VAL A 243 -16.66 -1.45 -13.75
N VAL A 244 -17.08 -0.98 -14.93
CA VAL A 244 -16.18 -0.67 -16.05
C VAL A 244 -15.43 0.63 -15.79
N TRP A 245 -16.10 1.65 -15.24
CA TRP A 245 -15.43 2.88 -14.80
C TRP A 245 -14.35 2.59 -13.77
N MET A 246 -14.62 1.77 -12.76
CA MET A 246 -13.63 1.39 -11.76
C MET A 246 -12.42 0.71 -12.38
N ALA A 247 -12.60 -0.16 -13.40
CA ALA A 247 -11.49 -0.79 -14.10
C ALA A 247 -10.65 0.22 -14.90
N ILE A 248 -11.28 1.16 -15.60
CA ILE A 248 -10.59 2.24 -16.31
C ILE A 248 -9.77 3.08 -15.31
N LEU A 249 -10.42 3.51 -14.21
CA LEU A 249 -9.80 4.33 -13.16
C LEU A 249 -8.68 3.61 -12.41
N ALA A 250 -8.67 2.29 -12.37
CA ALA A 250 -7.57 1.49 -11.81
C ALA A 250 -6.43 1.26 -12.81
N SER A 251 -6.75 1.11 -14.10
CA SER A 251 -5.76 0.82 -15.15
C SER A 251 -4.86 2.00 -15.48
N ILE A 252 -5.43 3.20 -15.67
CA ILE A 252 -4.71 4.40 -16.12
C ILE A 252 -3.55 4.77 -15.18
N PRO A 253 -3.75 4.94 -13.85
CA PRO A 253 -2.66 5.28 -12.95
C PRO A 253 -1.57 4.22 -12.89
N THR A 254 -1.94 2.94 -13.08
CA THR A 254 -0.99 1.83 -13.08
C THR A 254 -0.05 1.91 -14.28
N LEU A 255 -0.56 2.17 -15.47
CA LEU A 255 0.22 2.32 -16.70
C LEU A 255 1.08 3.59 -16.69
N VAL A 256 0.50 4.72 -16.28
CA VAL A 256 1.20 6.01 -16.22
C VAL A 256 2.34 5.96 -15.19
N ALA A 257 2.11 5.37 -14.01
CA ALA A 257 3.14 5.25 -12.99
C ALA A 257 4.29 4.32 -13.44
N ALA A 258 4.00 3.24 -14.13
CA ALA A 258 5.02 2.35 -14.69
C ALA A 258 5.93 3.11 -15.68
N TRP A 259 5.33 3.89 -16.59
CA TRP A 259 6.07 4.74 -17.54
C TRP A 259 6.89 5.83 -16.83
N ALA A 260 6.27 6.55 -15.89
CA ALA A 260 6.94 7.62 -15.14
C ALA A 260 8.14 7.11 -14.32
N THR A 261 8.05 5.91 -13.76
CA THR A 261 9.18 5.28 -13.02
C THR A 261 10.38 5.07 -13.94
N VAL A 262 10.17 4.60 -15.17
CA VAL A 262 11.23 4.45 -16.18
C VAL A 262 11.83 5.81 -16.54
N TYR A 263 11.00 6.83 -16.72
CA TYR A 263 11.47 8.18 -17.04
C TYR A 263 12.31 8.81 -15.93
N ILE A 264 11.87 8.71 -14.66
CA ILE A 264 12.60 9.25 -13.49
C ILE A 264 13.99 8.59 -13.36
N ARG A 265 14.09 7.28 -13.60
CA ARG A 265 15.38 6.56 -13.62
C ARG A 265 16.29 7.10 -14.70
N ARG A 266 15.78 7.29 -15.93
CA ARG A 266 16.55 7.85 -17.07
C ARG A 266 16.99 9.27 -16.83
N ALA A 267 16.16 10.10 -16.20
CA ALA A 267 16.45 11.49 -15.88
C ALA A 267 17.43 11.67 -14.70
N ARG A 268 17.92 10.58 -14.10
CA ARG A 268 18.87 10.57 -12.96
C ARG A 268 18.42 11.40 -11.76
N VAL A 269 17.12 11.64 -11.59
CA VAL A 269 16.58 12.42 -10.45
C VAL A 269 16.98 11.80 -9.12
N VAL A 270 17.02 10.48 -9.05
CA VAL A 270 17.33 9.68 -7.86
C VAL A 270 18.78 9.77 -7.35
N TYR A 271 19.68 10.42 -8.08
CA TYR A 271 21.11 10.50 -7.72
C TYR A 271 21.52 11.86 -7.11
N ASP A 272 20.62 12.84 -7.08
CA ASP A 272 20.86 14.17 -6.50
C ASP A 272 19.83 14.46 -5.42
N THR A 273 20.29 14.56 -4.17
CA THR A 273 19.45 14.82 -3.00
C THR A 273 18.63 16.09 -3.13
N ARG A 274 19.24 17.21 -3.54
CA ARG A 274 18.54 18.49 -3.69
C ARG A 274 17.42 18.41 -4.73
N ARG A 275 17.70 17.70 -5.83
CA ARG A 275 16.73 17.49 -6.89
C ARG A 275 15.61 16.55 -6.43
N THR A 276 15.95 15.48 -5.72
CA THR A 276 14.98 14.53 -5.14
C THR A 276 14.02 15.22 -4.19
N VAL A 277 14.52 15.99 -3.21
CA VAL A 277 13.68 16.72 -2.24
C VAL A 277 12.81 17.77 -2.92
N ARG A 278 13.35 18.46 -3.93
CA ARG A 278 12.56 19.43 -4.71
C ARG A 278 11.41 18.76 -5.46
N VAL A 279 11.68 17.64 -6.11
CA VAL A 279 10.64 16.86 -6.85
C VAL A 279 9.60 16.34 -5.87
N LEU A 280 10.01 15.74 -4.75
CA LEU A 280 9.09 15.28 -3.69
C LEU A 280 8.22 16.42 -3.17
N THR A 281 8.77 17.62 -2.96
CA THR A 281 8.00 18.79 -2.51
C THR A 281 6.89 19.14 -3.50
N TRP A 282 7.22 19.26 -4.79
CA TRP A 282 6.22 19.55 -5.81
C TRP A 282 5.18 18.44 -5.97
N MET A 283 5.63 17.19 -5.84
CA MET A 283 4.72 16.03 -5.91
C MET A 283 3.72 16.04 -4.76
N HIS A 284 4.15 16.28 -3.52
CA HIS A 284 3.23 16.30 -2.37
C HIS A 284 2.32 17.53 -2.38
N MET A 285 2.77 18.68 -2.89
CA MET A 285 1.89 19.80 -3.18
C MET A 285 0.84 19.42 -4.25
N GLY A 286 1.25 18.70 -5.28
CA GLY A 286 0.37 18.14 -6.29
C GLY A 286 -0.61 17.11 -5.72
N VAL A 287 -0.17 16.22 -4.81
CA VAL A 287 -1.06 15.28 -4.10
C VAL A 287 -2.10 16.03 -3.28
N MET A 288 -1.68 17.00 -2.47
CA MET A 288 -2.60 17.84 -1.69
C MET A 288 -3.64 18.53 -2.60
N ALA A 289 -3.19 19.20 -3.65
CA ALA A 289 -4.07 19.88 -4.59
C ALA A 289 -5.02 18.91 -5.30
N SER A 290 -4.53 17.72 -5.68
CA SER A 290 -5.34 16.70 -6.36
C SER A 290 -6.40 16.08 -5.47
N VAL A 291 -6.09 15.81 -4.19
CA VAL A 291 -7.08 15.30 -3.23
C VAL A 291 -8.14 16.34 -2.92
N LEU A 292 -7.74 17.61 -2.76
CA LEU A 292 -8.69 18.71 -2.57
C LEU A 292 -9.55 18.94 -3.84
N LEU A 293 -8.95 18.88 -5.03
CA LEU A 293 -9.69 18.95 -6.29
C LEU A 293 -10.72 17.82 -6.41
N PHE A 294 -10.35 16.61 -6.04
CA PHE A 294 -11.26 15.48 -6.02
C PHE A 294 -12.39 15.65 -5.02
N ALA A 295 -12.07 15.99 -3.77
CA ALA A 295 -13.05 16.16 -2.68
C ALA A 295 -14.08 17.24 -2.97
N LEU A 296 -13.64 18.36 -3.58
CA LEU A 296 -14.47 19.54 -3.84
C LEU A 296 -15.03 19.58 -5.27
N ALA A 297 -14.78 18.54 -6.06
CA ALA A 297 -15.22 18.50 -7.45
C ALA A 297 -16.73 18.70 -7.59
N PRO A 298 -17.19 19.58 -8.49
CA PRO A 298 -18.61 19.81 -8.77
C PRO A 298 -19.23 18.74 -9.67
N ASN A 299 -18.40 17.96 -10.39
CA ASN A 299 -18.84 16.92 -11.31
C ASN A 299 -17.80 15.81 -11.46
N PHE A 300 -18.22 14.70 -12.08
CA PHE A 300 -17.42 13.50 -12.29
C PHE A 300 -16.09 13.78 -13.05
N ALA A 301 -16.14 14.57 -14.13
CA ALA A 301 -14.95 14.80 -14.96
C ALA A 301 -13.82 15.48 -14.19
N ILE A 302 -14.13 16.54 -13.43
CA ILE A 302 -13.16 17.25 -12.58
C ILE A 302 -12.68 16.33 -11.44
N GLY A 303 -13.60 15.56 -10.84
CA GLY A 303 -13.26 14.58 -9.82
C GLY A 303 -12.29 13.53 -10.33
N VAL A 304 -12.52 12.99 -11.52
CA VAL A 304 -11.61 12.00 -12.14
C VAL A 304 -10.21 12.58 -12.37
N VAL A 305 -10.11 13.83 -12.83
CA VAL A 305 -8.80 14.50 -12.99
C VAL A 305 -8.05 14.55 -11.65
N GLY A 306 -8.71 14.99 -10.57
CA GLY A 306 -8.13 15.01 -9.23
C GLY A 306 -7.72 13.62 -8.75
N LEU A 307 -8.62 12.64 -8.88
CA LEU A 307 -8.36 11.24 -8.48
C LEU A 307 -7.17 10.65 -9.23
N MET A 308 -7.12 10.80 -10.56
CA MET A 308 -6.06 10.25 -11.40
C MET A 308 -4.70 10.88 -11.08
N MET A 309 -4.66 12.22 -10.99
CA MET A 309 -3.44 12.94 -10.63
C MET A 309 -2.91 12.49 -9.26
N GLY A 310 -3.77 12.41 -8.24
CA GLY A 310 -3.38 11.97 -6.90
C GLY A 310 -2.84 10.54 -6.89
N ARG A 311 -3.53 9.62 -7.57
CA ARG A 311 -3.09 8.21 -7.67
C ARG A 311 -1.77 8.04 -8.41
N VAL A 312 -1.54 8.77 -9.49
CA VAL A 312 -0.28 8.73 -10.23
C VAL A 312 0.86 9.27 -9.38
N LEU A 313 0.69 10.45 -8.78
CA LEU A 313 1.73 11.08 -7.96
C LEU A 313 2.12 10.22 -6.78
N ARG A 314 1.16 9.66 -6.04
CA ARG A 314 1.41 8.76 -4.89
C ARG A 314 2.10 7.43 -5.27
N ARG A 315 1.97 6.95 -6.51
CA ARG A 315 2.72 5.75 -6.96
C ARG A 315 4.16 6.04 -7.34
N ILE A 316 4.46 7.28 -7.70
CA ILE A 316 5.79 7.70 -8.16
C ILE A 316 6.68 8.14 -6.98
N ASP A 317 6.13 8.47 -5.82
CA ASP A 317 6.88 8.97 -4.67
C ASP A 317 7.76 7.90 -4.00
N THR A 318 7.29 6.66 -3.92
CA THR A 318 7.98 5.56 -3.24
C THR A 318 9.45 5.39 -3.65
N PRO A 319 9.82 5.27 -4.95
CA PRO A 319 11.23 5.13 -5.34
C PRO A 319 12.06 6.39 -5.03
N LEU A 320 11.46 7.57 -4.99
CA LEU A 320 12.15 8.81 -4.63
C LEU A 320 12.44 8.86 -3.13
N ILE A 321 11.47 8.48 -2.31
CA ILE A 321 11.62 8.38 -0.84
C ILE A 321 12.72 7.36 -0.50
N GLN A 322 12.68 6.17 -1.12
CA GLN A 322 13.71 5.14 -0.93
C GLN A 322 15.09 5.64 -1.34
N SER A 323 15.20 6.36 -2.46
CA SER A 323 16.44 6.95 -2.90
C SER A 323 16.98 7.99 -1.90
N TRP A 324 16.11 8.88 -1.43
CA TRP A 324 16.49 9.90 -0.43
C TRP A 324 16.92 9.26 0.89
N THR A 325 16.23 8.23 1.34
CA THR A 325 16.62 7.43 2.51
C THR A 325 17.99 6.79 2.33
N ASN A 326 18.23 6.17 1.17
CA ASN A 326 19.50 5.49 0.89
C ASN A 326 20.70 6.43 0.81
N GLN A 327 20.49 7.71 0.49
CA GLN A 327 21.54 8.73 0.48
C GLN A 327 21.96 9.19 1.89
N HIS A 328 21.06 9.04 2.89
CA HIS A 328 21.29 9.49 4.26
C HIS A 328 21.48 8.36 5.27
N ALA A 329 21.13 7.13 4.92
CA ALA A 329 21.32 5.94 5.76
C ALA A 329 22.57 5.18 5.35
N THR A 330 23.52 4.98 6.28
CA THR A 330 24.68 4.10 6.06
C THR A 330 24.21 2.65 5.87
N SER A 331 25.03 1.79 5.26
CA SER A 331 24.71 0.38 5.04
C SER A 331 24.28 -0.35 6.32
N GLU A 332 24.90 0.01 7.45
CA GLU A 332 24.67 -0.61 8.76
C GLU A 332 23.28 -0.31 9.33
N VAL A 333 22.73 0.89 9.09
CA VAL A 333 21.44 1.31 9.68
C VAL A 333 20.30 1.33 8.66
N ARG A 334 20.59 1.09 7.39
CA ARG A 334 19.61 1.20 6.30
C ARG A 334 18.39 0.29 6.49
N ALA A 335 18.61 -0.98 6.85
CA ALA A 335 17.54 -1.92 7.10
C ALA A 335 16.63 -1.46 8.25
N THR A 336 17.23 -0.97 9.35
CA THR A 336 16.50 -0.43 10.51
C THR A 336 15.65 0.78 10.11
N ILE A 337 16.20 1.70 9.30
CA ILE A 337 15.48 2.89 8.86
C ILE A 337 14.33 2.54 7.93
N LEU A 338 14.52 1.63 6.97
CA LEU A 338 13.45 1.19 6.07
C LEU A 338 12.32 0.48 6.83
N SER A 339 12.66 -0.38 7.79
CA SER A 339 11.66 -1.01 8.66
C SER A 339 10.92 0.01 9.52
N PHE A 340 11.63 1.00 10.09
CA PHE A 340 10.99 2.08 10.85
C PHE A 340 10.09 2.97 9.98
N GLN A 341 10.44 3.21 8.72
CA GLN A 341 9.55 3.88 7.76
C GLN A 341 8.22 3.14 7.59
N SER A 342 8.28 1.82 7.37
CA SER A 342 7.06 1.00 7.25
C SER A 342 6.20 1.07 8.51
N GLN A 343 6.82 0.97 9.70
CA GLN A 343 6.12 1.12 10.97
C GLN A 343 5.50 2.51 11.12
N ALA A 344 6.24 3.58 10.80
CA ALA A 344 5.74 4.95 10.87
C ALA A 344 4.53 5.18 9.95
N HIS A 345 4.56 4.62 8.74
CA HIS A 345 3.43 4.68 7.80
C HIS A 345 2.21 3.95 8.36
N GLY A 346 2.35 2.69 8.78
CA GLY A 346 1.26 1.90 9.36
C GLY A 346 0.64 2.54 10.61
N PHE A 347 1.46 3.11 11.51
CA PHE A 347 0.95 3.90 12.63
C PHE A 347 0.18 5.14 12.16
N GLY A 348 0.62 5.78 11.07
CA GLY A 348 -0.12 6.87 10.44
C GLY A 348 -1.50 6.41 9.97
N GLU A 349 -1.60 5.27 9.29
CA GLU A 349 -2.87 4.71 8.81
C GLU A 349 -3.79 4.33 9.97
N ILE A 350 -3.26 3.69 11.02
CA ILE A 350 -4.04 3.35 12.24
C ILE A 350 -4.64 4.60 12.90
N LEU A 351 -3.92 5.72 12.93
CA LEU A 351 -4.41 6.98 13.50
C LEU A 351 -5.33 7.74 12.52
N GLY A 352 -5.01 7.72 11.24
CA GLY A 352 -5.78 8.40 10.19
C GLY A 352 -7.17 7.83 9.98
N GLY A 353 -7.31 6.51 10.15
CA GLY A 353 -8.58 5.82 9.99
C GLY A 353 -9.70 6.35 10.90
N PRO A 354 -9.58 6.29 12.24
CA PRO A 354 -10.59 6.82 13.14
C PRO A 354 -10.90 8.31 12.93
N ILE A 355 -9.89 9.12 12.58
CA ILE A 355 -10.09 10.54 12.26
C ILE A 355 -10.99 10.69 11.04
N SER A 356 -10.63 10.03 9.93
CA SER A 356 -11.40 10.09 8.69
C SER A 356 -12.78 9.45 8.82
N ALA A 357 -12.92 8.34 9.57
CA ALA A 357 -14.19 7.68 9.84
C ALA A 357 -15.14 8.59 10.64
N THR A 358 -14.63 9.27 11.69
CA THR A 358 -15.44 10.20 12.50
C THR A 358 -15.92 11.38 11.66
N ILE A 359 -15.05 11.98 10.86
CA ILE A 359 -15.43 13.09 9.97
C ILE A 359 -16.46 12.62 8.93
N ALA A 360 -16.26 11.42 8.36
CA ALA A 360 -17.20 10.86 7.37
C ALA A 360 -18.58 10.61 7.98
N ALA A 361 -18.64 10.13 9.23
CA ALA A 361 -19.90 9.85 9.94
C ALA A 361 -20.65 11.12 10.36
N VAL A 362 -19.94 12.16 10.81
CA VAL A 362 -20.56 13.37 11.40
C VAL A 362 -20.81 14.46 10.37
N VAL A 363 -19.87 14.67 9.47
CA VAL A 363 -19.89 15.80 8.51
C VAL A 363 -20.12 15.30 7.07
N GLY A 364 -19.67 14.08 6.75
CA GLY A 364 -19.85 13.45 5.46
C GLY A 364 -18.55 13.22 4.69
N VAL A 365 -18.66 12.46 3.60
CA VAL A 365 -17.52 11.97 2.78
C VAL A 365 -16.68 13.09 2.18
N ARG A 366 -17.31 14.15 1.68
CA ARG A 366 -16.59 15.32 1.13
C ARG A 366 -15.68 15.97 2.17
N ALA A 367 -16.18 16.13 3.41
CA ALA A 367 -15.40 16.70 4.50
C ALA A 367 -14.23 15.78 4.90
N ALA A 368 -14.45 14.46 4.96
CA ALA A 368 -13.41 13.49 5.25
C ALA A 368 -12.31 13.47 4.17
N LEU A 369 -12.67 13.52 2.89
CA LEU A 369 -11.71 13.65 1.80
C LEU A 369 -10.97 15.00 1.81
N THR A 370 -11.69 16.09 2.14
CA THR A 370 -11.05 17.41 2.27
C THR A 370 -10.05 17.40 3.43
N SER A 371 -10.40 16.81 4.57
CA SER A 371 -9.47 16.65 5.71
C SER A 371 -8.26 15.80 5.33
N ALA A 372 -8.43 14.71 4.57
CA ALA A 372 -7.33 13.92 4.05
C ALA A 372 -6.38 14.77 3.18
N GLY A 373 -6.92 15.63 2.31
CA GLY A 373 -6.11 16.59 1.54
C GLY A 373 -5.35 17.59 2.42
N VAL A 374 -5.98 18.13 3.45
CA VAL A 374 -5.35 19.07 4.41
C VAL A 374 -4.28 18.38 5.25
N LEU A 375 -4.49 17.11 5.61
CA LEU A 375 -3.52 16.30 6.38
C LEU A 375 -2.22 15.98 5.60
N VAL A 376 -2.17 16.26 4.29
CA VAL A 376 -0.91 16.27 3.52
C VAL A 376 -0.07 17.53 3.81
N LEU A 377 -0.65 18.61 4.34
CA LEU A 377 0.07 19.88 4.58
C LEU A 377 1.30 19.72 5.49
N PRO A 378 1.26 18.98 6.62
CA PRO A 378 2.46 18.74 7.44
C PRO A 378 3.60 18.09 6.63
N THR A 379 3.29 17.18 5.71
CA THR A 379 4.26 16.57 4.80
C THR A 379 4.92 17.62 3.91
N VAL A 380 4.12 18.50 3.30
CA VAL A 380 4.62 19.60 2.45
C VAL A 380 5.51 20.54 3.26
N LEU A 381 5.09 20.95 4.46
CA LEU A 381 5.88 21.82 5.33
C LEU A 381 7.21 21.17 5.74
N THR A 382 7.20 19.89 6.04
CA THR A 382 8.41 19.12 6.36
C THR A 382 9.38 19.10 5.18
N LEU A 383 8.88 18.86 3.96
CA LEU A 383 9.70 18.86 2.74
C LEU A 383 10.24 20.25 2.40
N LEU A 384 9.48 21.31 2.62
CA LEU A 384 9.93 22.69 2.43
C LEU A 384 11.07 23.03 3.39
N ARG A 385 11.00 22.59 4.66
CA ARG A 385 12.09 22.72 5.63
C ARG A 385 13.33 21.93 5.22
N ALA A 386 13.14 20.66 4.83
CA ALA A 386 14.24 19.81 4.37
C ALA A 386 14.93 20.41 3.13
N ARG A 387 14.17 20.97 2.19
CA ARG A 387 14.73 21.65 1.01
C ARG A 387 15.65 22.83 1.39
N ARG A 388 15.27 23.64 2.38
CA ARG A 388 16.11 24.76 2.86
C ARG A 388 17.42 24.26 3.49
N LEU A 389 17.34 23.18 4.29
CA LEU A 389 18.52 22.58 4.91
C LEU A 389 19.49 22.03 3.86
N GLU A 390 18.99 21.40 2.82
CA GLU A 390 19.80 20.84 1.73
C GLU A 390 20.34 21.94 0.78
N SER A 391 19.70 23.13 0.70
CA SER A 391 20.18 24.25 -0.11
C SER A 391 21.27 25.08 0.61
N GLY A 392 21.48 24.89 1.91
CA GLY A 392 22.39 25.67 2.72
C GLY A 392 21.87 27.08 3.07
N GLU A 393 20.56 27.35 2.87
CA GLU A 393 19.94 28.61 3.28
C GLU A 393 19.76 28.65 4.80
N PRO A 394 20.12 29.78 5.47
CA PRO A 394 19.95 29.92 6.92
C PRO A 394 18.48 29.77 7.30
N ALA A 395 18.19 29.03 8.38
CA ALA A 395 16.87 28.93 8.94
C ALA A 395 16.38 30.35 9.32
N VAL A 396 15.24 30.76 8.74
CA VAL A 396 14.57 31.97 9.24
C VAL A 396 14.05 31.61 10.62
N GLU A 397 14.67 32.13 11.68
CA GLU A 397 14.16 32.10 13.04
C GLU A 397 12.74 32.67 13.00
N ALA A 398 11.76 31.84 13.38
CA ALA A 398 10.40 32.31 13.57
C ALA A 398 10.40 33.20 14.83
N ALA A 399 10.24 34.50 14.62
CA ALA A 399 10.01 35.48 15.65
C ALA A 399 8.61 35.31 16.26
#